data_67d983a9278987b6f74ee48e1946a476
#
_entry.id   67d983a9278987b6f74ee48e1946a476
#
_cell.length_a   1.000
_cell.length_b   1.000
_cell.length_c   1.000
_cell.angle_alpha   90.00
_cell.angle_beta   90.00
_cell.angle_gamma   90.00
#
_symmetry.space_group_name_H-M   'P 1'
#
loop_
_entity.id
_entity.type
_entity.pdbx_description
1 polymer ?
#
loop_
_entity_poly.entity_id
_entity_poly.type
_entity_poly.pdbx_seq_one_letter_code
_entity_poly.pdbx_strand_id
1 'polypeptide(L)'
;MIRKYEQRDLSGCAAVFCSAFAEAPWKESWPPALAETRIFELTGTPFSVGFVYEENGRILALAAGRVCSYLYGKEYVIDEFCVASEQQGKGIGSELMRHIALDRKAAGCVSIVLQTTHGYPSEQFYLKNGFQHSPDMITMYRPLSDSIE
;
A
#
# COMPACT_ATOMS: atom_id res chain seq x y z
N MET A 1 -16.88 -4.69 0.49
CA MET A 1 -16.79 -4.55 -0.98
C MET A 1 -15.46 -3.90 -1.36
N ILE A 2 -14.78 -4.47 -2.33
CA ILE A 2 -13.53 -3.91 -2.84
C ILE A 2 -13.82 -3.15 -4.13
N ARG A 3 -13.30 -1.96 -4.24
CA ARG A 3 -13.43 -1.11 -5.42
C ARG A 3 -12.20 -0.21 -5.61
N LYS A 4 -12.13 0.45 -6.73
CA LYS A 4 -11.08 1.44 -6.96
C LYS A 4 -11.25 2.66 -6.06
N TYR A 5 -10.14 3.23 -5.66
CA TYR A 5 -10.08 4.47 -4.91
C TYR A 5 -10.68 5.62 -5.72
N GLU A 6 -11.42 6.48 -5.05
CA GLU A 6 -11.92 7.76 -5.55
C GLU A 6 -11.45 8.89 -4.64
N GLN A 7 -11.36 10.11 -5.15
CA GLN A 7 -10.87 11.25 -4.37
C GLN A 7 -11.66 11.48 -3.07
N ARG A 8 -12.93 11.15 -3.05
CA ARG A 8 -13.78 11.23 -1.83
C ARG A 8 -13.31 10.30 -0.70
N ASP A 9 -12.47 9.33 -1.02
CA ASP A 9 -11.97 8.35 -0.04
C ASP A 9 -10.75 8.87 0.74
N LEU A 10 -10.19 10.01 0.37
CA LEU A 10 -8.94 10.52 0.92
C LEU A 10 -8.93 10.56 2.46
N SER A 11 -9.94 11.15 3.06
CA SER A 11 -10.04 11.28 4.52
C SER A 11 -10.16 9.91 5.20
N GLY A 12 -11.00 9.03 4.67
CA GLY A 12 -11.15 7.67 5.19
C GLY A 12 -9.87 6.85 5.07
N CYS A 13 -9.18 6.96 3.95
CA CYS A 13 -7.89 6.29 3.73
C CYS A 13 -6.82 6.82 4.67
N ALA A 14 -6.74 8.13 4.89
CA ALA A 14 -5.80 8.73 5.83
C ALA A 14 -6.05 8.24 7.26
N ALA A 15 -7.30 8.08 7.66
CA ALA A 15 -7.66 7.54 8.98
C ALA A 15 -7.21 6.08 9.14
N VAL A 16 -7.40 5.25 8.11
CA VAL A 16 -6.91 3.86 8.09
C VAL A 16 -5.39 3.84 8.20
N PHE A 17 -4.70 4.65 7.42
CA PHE A 17 -3.25 4.78 7.44
C PHE A 17 -2.74 5.13 8.85
N CYS A 18 -3.31 6.17 9.47
CA CYS A 18 -2.93 6.55 10.84
C CYS A 18 -3.13 5.40 11.83
N SER A 19 -4.27 4.71 11.78
CA SER A 19 -4.57 3.63 12.70
C SER A 19 -3.61 2.44 12.53
N ALA A 20 -3.33 2.07 11.29
CA ALA A 20 -2.47 0.93 10.98
C ALA A 20 -1.03 1.15 11.46
N PHE A 21 -0.47 2.34 11.22
CA PHE A 21 0.91 2.63 11.55
C PHE A 21 1.12 3.12 12.99
N ALA A 22 0.07 3.42 13.74
CA ALA A 22 0.14 3.70 15.16
C ALA A 22 0.48 2.46 16.00
N GLU A 23 0.15 1.27 15.48
CA GLU A 23 0.35 0.00 16.17
C GLU A 23 1.77 -0.54 15.98
N ALA A 24 2.15 -1.49 16.88
CA ALA A 24 3.41 -2.20 16.75
C ALA A 24 3.44 -2.99 15.40
N PRO A 25 4.60 -3.15 14.78
CA PRO A 25 5.95 -2.73 15.20
C PRO A 25 6.30 -1.29 14.84
N TRP A 26 5.48 -0.60 14.02
CA TRP A 26 5.83 0.75 13.53
C TRP A 26 5.78 1.79 14.63
N LYS A 27 4.69 1.85 15.40
CA LYS A 27 4.46 2.82 16.47
C LYS A 27 4.69 4.26 16.02
N GLU A 28 4.20 4.58 14.84
CA GLU A 28 4.33 5.89 14.23
C GLU A 28 3.10 6.75 14.54
N SER A 29 3.34 7.96 15.02
CA SER A 29 2.27 8.93 15.32
C SER A 29 2.14 9.93 14.17
N TRP A 30 1.32 9.59 13.19
CA TRP A 30 1.09 10.44 12.02
C TRP A 30 0.07 11.52 12.32
N PRO A 31 0.43 12.81 12.17
CA PRO A 31 -0.58 13.87 12.16
C PRO A 31 -1.58 13.62 11.01
N PRO A 32 -2.89 13.75 11.26
CA PRO A 32 -3.90 13.50 10.22
C PRO A 32 -3.69 14.28 8.92
N ALA A 33 -3.31 15.55 9.01
CA ALA A 33 -3.04 16.37 7.83
C ALA A 33 -1.85 15.84 7.01
N LEU A 34 -0.81 15.34 7.67
CA LEU A 34 0.35 14.76 6.98
C LEU A 34 -0.02 13.43 6.31
N ALA A 35 -0.84 12.62 6.97
CA ALA A 35 -1.36 11.39 6.39
C ALA A 35 -2.20 11.66 5.14
N GLU A 36 -3.06 12.67 5.16
CA GLU A 36 -3.82 13.08 3.97
C GLU A 36 -2.90 13.54 2.84
N THR A 37 -1.87 14.32 3.16
CA THR A 37 -0.86 14.75 2.18
C THR A 37 -0.18 13.54 1.53
N ARG A 38 0.25 12.58 2.35
CA ARG A 38 0.88 11.35 1.85
C ARG A 38 -0.03 10.58 0.91
N ILE A 39 -1.27 10.33 1.31
CA ILE A 39 -2.23 9.58 0.48
C ILE A 39 -2.55 10.35 -0.81
N PHE A 40 -2.72 11.66 -0.72
CA PHE A 40 -2.97 12.49 -1.91
C PHE A 40 -1.80 12.41 -2.91
N GLU A 41 -0.57 12.50 -2.45
CA GLU A 41 0.62 12.39 -3.30
C GLU A 41 0.66 11.05 -4.05
N LEU A 42 0.22 9.97 -3.41
CA LEU A 42 0.24 8.62 -3.97
C LEU A 42 -0.96 8.32 -4.87
N THR A 43 -2.05 9.05 -4.73
CA THR A 43 -3.30 8.78 -5.46
C THR A 43 -3.65 9.85 -6.50
N GLY A 44 -2.98 10.98 -6.47
CA GLY A 44 -3.31 12.16 -7.28
C GLY A 44 -2.55 12.28 -8.61
N THR A 45 -1.84 11.26 -9.05
CA THR A 45 -1.10 11.30 -10.33
C THR A 45 -1.89 10.61 -11.45
N PRO A 46 -1.61 10.93 -12.73
CA PRO A 46 -2.25 10.25 -13.87
C PRO A 46 -2.00 8.74 -13.91
N PHE A 47 -0.94 8.26 -13.26
CA PHE A 47 -0.54 6.85 -13.26
C PHE A 47 -0.97 6.11 -12.00
N SER A 48 -1.58 6.82 -11.06
CA SER A 48 -2.05 6.24 -9.80
C SER A 48 -3.25 5.33 -10.03
N VAL A 49 -3.23 4.17 -9.41
CA VAL A 49 -4.36 3.25 -9.31
C VAL A 49 -4.44 2.78 -7.86
N GLY A 50 -5.47 3.22 -7.16
CA GLY A 50 -5.71 2.83 -5.78
C GLY A 50 -6.91 1.91 -5.64
N PHE A 51 -6.97 1.18 -4.53
CA PHE A 51 -8.07 0.28 -4.17
C PHE A 51 -8.43 0.50 -2.72
N VAL A 52 -9.71 0.35 -2.43
CA VAL A 52 -10.23 0.41 -1.06
C VAL A 52 -11.10 -0.80 -0.77
N TYR A 53 -11.08 -1.22 0.48
CA TYR A 53 -12.06 -2.15 1.03
C TYR A 53 -13.06 -1.34 1.84
N GLU A 54 -14.30 -1.32 1.40
CA GLU A 54 -15.37 -0.53 2.01
C GLU A 54 -16.48 -1.45 2.54
N GLU A 55 -16.95 -1.16 3.73
CA GLU A 55 -18.06 -1.87 4.34
C GLU A 55 -18.93 -0.87 5.10
N ASN A 56 -20.22 -0.86 4.79
CA ASN A 56 -21.21 0.04 5.43
C ASN A 56 -20.78 1.52 5.37
N GLY A 57 -20.23 1.95 4.24
CA GLY A 57 -19.79 3.33 4.03
C GLY A 57 -18.47 3.69 4.70
N ARG A 58 -17.77 2.73 5.30
CA ARG A 58 -16.50 2.94 6.00
C ARG A 58 -15.36 2.24 5.27
N ILE A 59 -14.26 2.94 5.11
CA ILE A 59 -13.02 2.37 4.56
C ILE A 59 -12.32 1.56 5.65
N LEU A 60 -12.01 0.30 5.36
CA LEU A 60 -11.34 -0.62 6.28
C LEU A 60 -9.89 -0.92 5.87
N ALA A 61 -9.57 -0.77 4.60
CA ALA A 61 -8.24 -1.02 4.06
C ALA A 61 -8.02 -0.23 2.78
N LEU A 62 -6.77 0.02 2.46
CA LEU A 62 -6.39 0.68 1.21
C LEU A 62 -5.11 0.10 0.62
N ALA A 63 -5.01 0.24 -0.69
CA ALA A 63 -3.77 0.11 -1.43
C ALA A 63 -3.61 1.32 -2.33
N ALA A 64 -2.49 1.99 -2.26
CA ALA A 64 -2.13 3.07 -3.16
C ALA A 64 -0.93 2.65 -3.99
N GLY A 65 -1.06 2.70 -5.30
CA GLY A 65 -0.03 2.27 -6.21
C GLY A 65 -0.07 2.99 -7.54
N ARG A 66 0.89 2.69 -8.37
CA ARG A 66 1.07 3.31 -9.69
C ARG A 66 1.50 2.28 -10.72
N VAL A 67 1.16 2.55 -11.97
CA VAL A 67 1.55 1.71 -13.11
C VAL A 67 2.83 2.26 -13.71
N CYS A 68 3.84 1.41 -13.84
CA CYS A 68 5.11 1.74 -14.46
C CYS A 68 5.33 0.87 -15.68
N SER A 69 5.76 1.48 -16.79
CA SER A 69 6.09 0.76 -18.01
C SER A 69 7.55 0.35 -18.00
N TYR A 70 7.80 -0.92 -18.30
CA TYR A 70 9.15 -1.48 -18.46
C TYR A 70 9.24 -2.23 -19.77
N LEU A 71 10.45 -2.62 -20.13
CA LEU A 71 10.74 -3.29 -21.41
C LEU A 71 9.88 -4.55 -21.63
N TYR A 72 9.66 -5.33 -20.57
CA TYR A 72 8.97 -6.63 -20.66
C TYR A 72 7.50 -6.57 -20.26
N GLY A 73 6.96 -5.39 -19.98
CA GLY A 73 5.57 -5.20 -19.59
C GLY A 73 5.41 -4.16 -18.50
N LYS A 74 4.17 -3.95 -18.11
CA LYS A 74 3.85 -2.99 -17.04
C LYS A 74 3.95 -3.65 -15.68
N GLU A 75 4.45 -2.90 -14.72
CA GLU A 75 4.43 -3.29 -13.31
C GLU A 75 3.44 -2.40 -12.55
N TYR A 76 2.74 -3.00 -11.59
CA TYR A 76 1.99 -2.25 -10.59
C TYR A 76 2.84 -2.14 -9.33
N VAL A 77 3.25 -0.92 -8.98
CA VAL A 77 4.07 -0.65 -7.81
C VAL A 77 3.18 -0.16 -6.68
N ILE A 78 3.08 -0.94 -5.61
CA ILE A 78 2.33 -0.55 -4.41
C ILE A 78 3.24 0.32 -3.54
N ASP A 79 2.83 1.55 -3.31
CA ASP A 79 3.55 2.49 -2.45
C ASP A 79 3.05 2.43 -1.00
N GLU A 80 1.75 2.17 -0.79
CA GLU A 80 1.15 1.94 0.53
C GLU A 80 0.09 0.84 0.47
N PHE A 81 0.09 0.00 1.50
CA PHE A 81 -0.91 -1.03 1.70
C PHE A 81 -1.14 -1.20 3.20
N CYS A 82 -2.36 -0.97 3.65
CA CYS A 82 -2.66 -1.11 5.06
C CYS A 82 -4.12 -1.44 5.32
N VAL A 83 -4.34 -2.08 6.47
CA VAL A 83 -5.67 -2.44 7.01
C VAL A 83 -5.82 -1.72 8.35
N ALA A 84 -6.99 -1.14 8.60
CA ALA A 84 -7.29 -0.50 9.87
C ALA A 84 -6.98 -1.46 11.04
N SER A 85 -6.37 -0.94 12.10
CA SER A 85 -5.83 -1.78 13.19
C SER A 85 -6.87 -2.73 13.79
N GLU A 86 -8.09 -2.26 14.01
CA GLU A 86 -9.18 -3.07 14.56
C GLU A 86 -9.75 -4.12 13.58
N GLN A 87 -9.35 -4.05 12.31
CA GLN A 87 -9.80 -4.96 11.27
C GLN A 87 -8.73 -5.96 10.84
N GLN A 88 -7.55 -5.90 11.42
CA GLN A 88 -6.47 -6.84 11.11
C GLN A 88 -6.78 -8.24 11.64
N GLY A 89 -6.19 -9.27 11.01
CA GLY A 89 -6.40 -10.66 11.38
C GLY A 89 -7.72 -11.27 10.92
N LYS A 90 -8.50 -10.58 10.09
CA LYS A 90 -9.80 -11.03 9.59
C LYS A 90 -9.79 -11.44 8.11
N GLY A 91 -8.61 -11.45 7.49
CA GLY A 91 -8.45 -11.81 6.08
C GLY A 91 -8.71 -10.68 5.07
N ILE A 92 -9.00 -9.48 5.53
CA ILE A 92 -9.30 -8.32 4.66
C ILE A 92 -8.11 -7.99 3.75
N GLY A 93 -6.90 -7.96 4.30
CA GLY A 93 -5.69 -7.68 3.52
C GLY A 93 -5.45 -8.70 2.42
N SER A 94 -5.61 -10.00 2.71
CA SER A 94 -5.45 -11.05 1.71
C SER A 94 -6.52 -11.00 0.64
N GLU A 95 -7.76 -10.67 1.00
CA GLU A 95 -8.86 -10.50 0.05
C GLU A 95 -8.60 -9.31 -0.87
N LEU A 96 -8.16 -8.19 -0.31
CA LEU A 96 -7.79 -6.99 -1.08
C LEU A 96 -6.64 -7.30 -2.06
N MET A 97 -5.59 -7.96 -1.59
CA MET A 97 -4.45 -8.30 -2.44
C MET A 97 -4.82 -9.24 -3.59
N ARG A 98 -5.69 -10.23 -3.33
CA ARG A 98 -6.18 -11.13 -4.37
C ARG A 98 -6.97 -10.36 -5.44
N HIS A 99 -7.83 -9.44 -5.03
CA HIS A 99 -8.60 -8.60 -5.95
C HIS A 99 -7.66 -7.74 -6.81
N ILE A 100 -6.67 -7.11 -6.20
CA ILE A 100 -5.67 -6.28 -6.90
C ILE A 100 -4.93 -7.12 -7.94
N ALA A 101 -4.48 -8.31 -7.58
CA ALA A 101 -3.74 -9.18 -8.48
C ALA A 101 -4.57 -9.54 -9.72
N LEU A 102 -5.84 -9.88 -9.55
CA LEU A 102 -6.75 -10.19 -10.65
C LEU A 102 -7.02 -8.95 -11.53
N ASP A 103 -7.31 -7.82 -10.91
CA ASP A 103 -7.58 -6.56 -11.63
C ASP A 103 -6.36 -6.09 -12.43
N ARG A 104 -5.18 -6.10 -11.82
CA ARG A 104 -3.95 -5.65 -12.48
C ARG A 104 -3.49 -6.60 -13.59
N LYS A 105 -3.68 -7.88 -13.41
CA LYS A 105 -3.44 -8.87 -14.47
C LYS A 105 -4.36 -8.62 -15.66
N ALA A 106 -5.63 -8.40 -15.41
CA ALA A 106 -6.61 -8.09 -16.48
C ALA A 106 -6.27 -6.78 -17.20
N ALA A 107 -5.66 -5.82 -16.50
CA ALA A 107 -5.22 -4.55 -17.07
C ALA A 107 -3.86 -4.62 -17.79
N GLY A 108 -3.24 -5.81 -17.86
CA GLY A 108 -1.99 -6.03 -18.61
C GLY A 108 -0.72 -5.89 -17.81
N CYS A 109 -0.79 -5.78 -16.48
CA CYS A 109 0.41 -5.80 -15.64
C CYS A 109 0.98 -7.22 -15.57
N VAL A 110 2.31 -7.31 -15.57
CA VAL A 110 3.05 -8.58 -15.50
C VAL A 110 3.52 -8.92 -14.10
N SER A 111 3.58 -7.93 -13.22
CA SER A 111 4.00 -8.10 -11.83
C SER A 111 3.43 -7.01 -10.92
N ILE A 112 3.42 -7.31 -9.62
CA ILE A 112 3.19 -6.34 -8.55
C ILE A 112 4.50 -6.25 -7.77
N VAL A 113 4.98 -5.04 -7.54
CA VAL A 113 6.23 -4.76 -6.83
C VAL A 113 5.94 -3.89 -5.63
N LEU A 114 6.59 -4.16 -4.51
CA LEU A 114 6.51 -3.32 -3.32
C LEU A 114 7.80 -3.42 -2.50
N GLN A 115 7.95 -2.47 -1.59
CA GLN A 115 8.99 -2.50 -0.57
C GLN A 115 8.33 -2.67 0.79
N THR A 116 8.94 -3.46 1.65
CA THR A 116 8.50 -3.65 3.03
C THR A 116 9.71 -3.75 3.96
N THR A 117 9.48 -3.68 5.25
CA THR A 117 10.54 -3.76 6.25
C THR A 117 10.87 -5.21 6.54
N HIS A 118 12.14 -5.56 6.34
CA HIS A 118 12.62 -6.91 6.63
C HIS A 118 12.41 -7.27 8.11
N GLY A 119 11.89 -8.48 8.35
CA GLY A 119 11.65 -9.00 9.69
C GLY A 119 10.35 -8.55 10.34
N TYR A 120 9.60 -7.63 9.73
CA TYR A 120 8.30 -7.21 10.24
C TYR A 120 7.20 -8.20 9.81
N PRO A 121 6.05 -8.24 10.51
CA PRO A 121 4.94 -9.12 10.15
C PRO A 121 4.43 -8.92 8.71
N SER A 122 4.60 -7.72 8.15
CA SER A 122 4.25 -7.42 6.76
C SER A 122 5.01 -8.31 5.77
N GLU A 123 6.27 -8.63 6.02
CA GLU A 123 7.06 -9.52 5.15
C GLU A 123 6.38 -10.89 5.04
N GLN A 124 5.98 -11.49 6.15
CA GLN A 124 5.28 -12.78 6.16
C GLN A 124 3.91 -12.69 5.47
N PHE A 125 3.20 -11.59 5.66
CA PHE A 125 1.93 -11.34 4.96
C PHE A 125 2.11 -11.37 3.44
N TYR A 126 3.13 -10.70 2.91
CA TYR A 126 3.37 -10.67 1.47
C TYR A 126 3.81 -12.03 0.94
N LEU A 127 4.70 -12.73 1.63
CA LEU A 127 5.11 -14.08 1.25
C LEU A 127 3.90 -15.03 1.19
N LYS A 128 3.01 -14.98 2.17
CA LYS A 128 1.77 -15.75 2.20
C LYS A 128 0.85 -15.42 1.03
N ASN A 129 0.89 -14.20 0.54
CA ASN A 129 0.04 -13.72 -0.56
C ASN A 129 0.72 -13.79 -1.93
N GLY A 130 1.72 -14.65 -2.10
CA GLY A 130 2.32 -14.97 -3.39
C GLY A 130 3.50 -14.11 -3.80
N PHE A 131 3.96 -13.21 -2.95
CA PHE A 131 5.17 -12.43 -3.20
C PHE A 131 6.42 -13.26 -2.93
N GLN A 132 7.49 -12.89 -3.61
CA GLN A 132 8.82 -13.47 -3.43
C GLN A 132 9.82 -12.36 -3.20
N HIS A 133 10.90 -12.65 -2.47
CA HIS A 133 12.01 -11.73 -2.39
C HIS A 133 12.63 -11.53 -3.77
N SER A 134 12.93 -10.28 -4.12
CA SER A 134 13.70 -9.99 -5.34
C SER A 134 15.18 -10.10 -5.00
N PRO A 135 15.89 -11.13 -5.51
CA PRO A 135 17.27 -11.37 -5.08
C PRO A 135 18.27 -10.33 -5.61
N ASP A 136 17.91 -9.64 -6.69
CA ASP A 136 18.82 -8.72 -7.38
C ASP A 136 18.57 -7.25 -7.03
N MET A 137 17.49 -6.95 -6.29
CA MET A 137 17.09 -5.57 -5.99
C MET A 137 17.35 -5.24 -4.53
N ILE A 138 17.93 -4.09 -4.29
CA ILE A 138 18.12 -3.54 -2.95
C ILE A 138 17.62 -2.10 -2.91
N THR A 139 17.17 -1.67 -1.73
CA THR A 139 16.87 -0.26 -1.48
C THR A 139 18.14 0.43 -1.00
N MET A 140 18.46 1.56 -1.62
CA MET A 140 19.58 2.40 -1.20
C MET A 140 19.06 3.79 -0.87
N TYR A 141 19.63 4.43 0.15
CA TYR A 141 19.27 5.80 0.50
C TYR A 141 20.52 6.60 0.84
N ARG A 142 20.44 7.89 0.62
CA ARG A 142 21.50 8.85 1.00
C ARG A 142 20.87 9.93 1.89
N PRO A 143 21.29 10.03 3.15
CA PRO A 143 20.87 11.15 4.00
C PRO A 143 21.31 12.49 3.40
N LEU A 144 20.45 13.51 3.47
CA LEU A 144 20.76 14.84 2.96
C LEU A 144 20.99 15.88 4.07
N SER A 145 20.89 15.47 5.35
CA SER A 145 21.17 16.33 6.50
C SER A 145 22.38 15.82 7.26
N ASP A 146 23.22 16.74 7.74
CA ASP A 146 24.41 16.43 8.55
C ASP A 146 24.07 15.94 9.96
N SER A 147 22.79 15.95 10.36
CA SER A 147 22.32 15.51 11.66
C SER A 147 22.06 14.01 11.77
N ILE A 148 22.38 13.23 10.74
CA ILE A 148 22.26 11.77 10.72
C ILE A 148 23.65 11.17 10.58
N GLU A 149 24.57 11.55 11.49
CA GLU A 149 25.82 10.86 11.69
C GLU A 149 25.66 9.81 12.81
#